data_3272e722d1dcc98ed0b76411318cc0d2
#
_entry.id   3272e722d1dcc98ed0b76411318cc0d2
#
_cell.length_a   1.000
_cell.length_b   1.000
_cell.length_c   1.000
_cell.angle_alpha   90.00
_cell.angle_beta   90.00
_cell.angle_gamma   90.00
#
_symmetry.space_group_name_H-M   'P 1'
#
loop_
_entity.id
_entity.type
_entity.pdbx_description
1 polymer ?
#
loop_
_entity_poly.entity_id
_entity_poly.type
_entity_poly.pdbx_seq_one_letter_code
_entity_poly.pdbx_strand_id
1 'polypeptide(L)'
;TESAGASRKLDIPLTDKLYLMNGIMDAVAATDLKAGDKYAFKIFDPASMGQVDVIVDVIGPERIEIGGIDQSATKISLNFKGVSQLAWIGKDGDVIKEKGLLGISLIKTDRTDALNGLSLQSSQDLTTFASVASNVQLENADALKVLRVRLEGIPFEKLQLHGGRQSLNEQV
;
A
#
# COMPACT_ATOMS: atom_id res chain seq x y z
N THR A 1 -22.86 -4.17 -11.33
CA THR A 1 -22.52 -2.75 -11.09
C THR A 1 -23.61 -1.87 -11.65
N GLU A 2 -24.09 -0.92 -10.87
CA GLU A 2 -25.03 0.11 -11.31
C GLU A 2 -24.27 1.40 -11.54
N SER A 3 -24.44 1.99 -12.71
CA SER A 3 -23.92 3.31 -13.03
C SER A 3 -24.93 4.03 -13.94
N ALA A 4 -25.31 5.24 -13.58
CA ALA A 4 -26.25 6.06 -14.35
C ALA A 4 -27.59 5.37 -14.72
N GLY A 5 -28.13 4.55 -13.81
CA GLY A 5 -29.41 3.84 -14.03
C GLY A 5 -29.35 2.59 -14.92
N ALA A 6 -28.16 2.20 -15.38
CA ALA A 6 -27.96 0.95 -16.10
C ALA A 6 -27.33 -0.10 -15.18
N SER A 7 -27.99 -1.24 -15.02
CA SER A 7 -27.42 -2.41 -14.32
C SER A 7 -26.72 -3.32 -15.33
N ARG A 8 -25.44 -3.62 -15.08
CA ARG A 8 -24.67 -4.59 -15.85
C ARG A 8 -24.30 -5.77 -14.98
N LYS A 9 -24.76 -6.95 -15.36
CA LYS A 9 -24.33 -8.22 -14.78
C LYS A 9 -23.08 -8.70 -15.54
N LEU A 10 -22.04 -9.03 -14.80
CA LEU A 10 -20.83 -9.62 -15.32
C LEU A 10 -20.54 -10.89 -14.53
N ASP A 11 -20.49 -12.02 -15.22
CA ASP A 11 -20.12 -13.29 -14.62
C ASP A 11 -18.63 -13.53 -14.88
N ILE A 12 -17.84 -13.62 -13.79
CA ILE A 12 -16.40 -13.81 -13.85
C ILE A 12 -16.10 -15.20 -13.34
N PRO A 13 -15.55 -16.10 -14.18
CA PRO A 13 -15.15 -17.43 -13.73
C PRO A 13 -13.98 -17.33 -12.76
N LEU A 14 -14.12 -17.96 -11.60
CA LEU A 14 -13.06 -18.08 -10.61
C LEU A 14 -12.45 -19.48 -10.72
N THR A 15 -11.16 -19.57 -10.96
CA THR A 15 -10.46 -20.85 -11.16
C THR A 15 -9.81 -21.39 -9.89
N ASP A 16 -9.57 -20.50 -8.90
CA ASP A 16 -8.85 -20.82 -7.68
C ASP A 16 -9.59 -20.32 -6.43
N LYS A 17 -9.16 -20.82 -5.27
CA LYS A 17 -9.58 -20.27 -3.99
C LYS A 17 -9.07 -18.84 -3.86
N LEU A 18 -10.00 -17.91 -3.66
CA LEU A 18 -9.67 -16.51 -3.45
C LEU A 18 -9.61 -16.16 -1.96
N TYR A 19 -8.70 -15.28 -1.65
CA TYR A 19 -8.59 -14.65 -0.33
C TYR A 19 -9.07 -13.20 -0.41
N LEU A 20 -9.59 -12.70 0.68
CA LEU A 20 -9.72 -11.26 0.89
C LEU A 20 -8.34 -10.71 1.25
N MET A 21 -8.03 -9.49 0.84
CA MET A 21 -6.73 -8.87 1.15
C MET A 21 -6.41 -8.92 2.65
N ASN A 22 -7.38 -8.58 3.49
CA ASN A 22 -7.23 -8.63 4.95
C ASN A 22 -7.03 -10.06 5.50
N GLY A 23 -7.65 -11.06 4.86
CA GLY A 23 -7.50 -12.46 5.25
C GLY A 23 -6.17 -13.11 4.88
N ILE A 24 -5.36 -12.47 4.02
CA ILE A 24 -4.02 -12.95 3.69
C ILE A 24 -3.12 -12.90 4.92
N MET A 25 -3.19 -11.83 5.70
CA MET A 25 -2.37 -11.69 6.91
C MET A 25 -2.69 -12.77 7.94
N ASP A 26 -3.99 -13.06 8.15
CA ASP A 26 -4.42 -14.12 9.04
C ASP A 26 -3.96 -15.49 8.54
N ALA A 27 -4.05 -15.73 7.22
CA ALA A 27 -3.60 -16.98 6.62
C ALA A 27 -2.08 -17.17 6.75
N VAL A 28 -1.30 -16.11 6.56
CA VAL A 28 0.15 -16.11 6.74
C VAL A 28 0.52 -16.32 8.20
N ALA A 29 -0.12 -15.60 9.11
CA ALA A 29 0.16 -15.69 10.55
C ALA A 29 -0.17 -17.07 11.14
N ALA A 30 -1.09 -17.82 10.53
CA ALA A 30 -1.42 -19.19 10.92
C ALA A 30 -0.38 -20.24 10.46
N THR A 31 0.63 -19.84 9.70
CA THR A 31 1.69 -20.76 9.22
C THR A 31 2.95 -20.66 10.09
N ASP A 32 3.77 -21.72 10.09
CA ASP A 32 5.11 -21.71 10.69
C ASP A 32 6.07 -20.95 9.77
N LEU A 33 6.20 -19.63 9.99
CA LEU A 33 6.96 -18.72 9.14
C LEU A 33 8.46 -18.94 9.29
N LYS A 34 9.11 -19.41 8.25
CA LYS A 34 10.58 -19.57 8.20
C LYS A 34 11.19 -18.56 7.25
N ALA A 35 12.31 -17.98 7.65
CA ALA A 35 13.04 -17.06 6.79
C ALA A 35 13.35 -17.69 5.44
N GLY A 36 13.03 -16.99 4.36
CA GLY A 36 13.19 -17.45 3.00
C GLY A 36 11.95 -18.14 2.40
N ASP A 37 10.94 -18.46 3.20
CA ASP A 37 9.68 -19.00 2.68
C ASP A 37 8.97 -17.99 1.79
N LYS A 38 8.25 -18.51 0.81
CA LYS A 38 7.47 -17.72 -0.13
C LYS A 38 6.08 -18.34 -0.31
N TYR A 39 5.06 -17.49 -0.20
CA TYR A 39 3.66 -17.87 -0.38
C TYR A 39 3.02 -17.06 -1.48
N ALA A 40 2.09 -17.67 -2.21
CA ALA A 40 1.27 -17.00 -3.21
C ALA A 40 -0.21 -17.14 -2.85
N PHE A 41 -0.89 -16.00 -2.77
CA PHE A 41 -2.33 -15.94 -2.50
C PHE A 41 -3.03 -15.29 -3.68
N LYS A 42 -4.16 -15.87 -4.11
CA LYS A 42 -4.97 -15.25 -5.15
C LYS A 42 -6.07 -14.39 -4.53
N ILE A 43 -6.21 -13.19 -5.04
CA ILE A 43 -7.30 -12.27 -4.70
C ILE A 43 -8.10 -11.92 -5.96
N PHE A 44 -9.33 -11.46 -5.77
CA PHE A 44 -10.06 -10.79 -6.82
C PHE A 44 -9.72 -9.31 -6.83
N ASP A 45 -9.24 -8.82 -7.96
CA ASP A 45 -8.95 -7.40 -8.16
C ASP A 45 -10.05 -6.73 -8.99
N PRO A 46 -10.84 -5.83 -8.39
CA PRO A 46 -11.92 -5.13 -9.10
C PRO A 46 -11.42 -4.24 -10.25
N ALA A 47 -10.19 -3.75 -10.18
CA ALA A 47 -9.66 -2.85 -11.21
C ALA A 47 -9.35 -3.59 -12.51
N SER A 48 -8.82 -4.80 -12.43
CA SER A 48 -8.57 -5.66 -13.60
C SER A 48 -9.73 -6.64 -13.88
N MET A 49 -10.78 -6.67 -13.02
CA MET A 49 -11.90 -7.60 -13.08
C MET A 49 -11.45 -9.06 -13.18
N GLY A 50 -10.38 -9.41 -12.46
CA GLY A 50 -9.76 -10.74 -12.55
C GLY A 50 -9.06 -11.18 -11.28
N GLN A 51 -8.49 -12.38 -11.34
CA GLN A 51 -7.66 -12.95 -10.27
C GLN A 51 -6.23 -12.45 -10.42
N VAL A 52 -5.64 -12.03 -9.30
CA VAL A 52 -4.26 -11.52 -9.24
C VAL A 52 -3.54 -12.16 -8.07
N ASP A 53 -2.26 -12.44 -8.23
CA ASP A 53 -1.43 -12.99 -7.18
C ASP A 53 -0.92 -11.88 -6.25
N VAL A 54 -0.96 -12.17 -4.95
CA VAL A 54 -0.23 -11.48 -3.90
C VAL A 54 0.87 -12.40 -3.44
N ILE A 55 2.11 -11.98 -3.60
CA ILE A 55 3.28 -12.74 -3.18
C ILE A 55 3.71 -12.27 -1.80
N VAL A 56 3.88 -13.21 -0.89
CA VAL A 56 4.41 -12.96 0.45
C VAL A 56 5.77 -13.62 0.58
N ASP A 57 6.79 -12.82 0.84
CA ASP A 57 8.15 -13.26 1.10
C ASP A 57 8.43 -13.13 2.61
N VAL A 58 8.83 -14.22 3.26
CA VAL A 58 9.24 -14.20 4.67
C VAL A 58 10.71 -13.79 4.76
N ILE A 59 10.95 -12.59 5.28
CA ILE A 59 12.31 -12.04 5.40
C ILE A 59 13.03 -12.69 6.59
N GLY A 60 12.33 -12.82 7.73
CA GLY A 60 12.88 -13.46 8.90
C GLY A 60 12.66 -12.69 10.20
N PRO A 61 13.24 -13.16 11.31
CA PRO A 61 13.06 -12.54 12.61
C PRO A 61 13.75 -11.17 12.68
N GLU A 62 13.08 -10.22 13.29
CA GLU A 62 13.57 -8.85 13.53
C GLU A 62 13.14 -8.40 14.92
N ARG A 63 14.01 -7.67 15.62
CA ARG A 63 13.64 -6.94 16.84
C ARG A 63 13.16 -5.55 16.45
N ILE A 64 12.00 -5.17 16.94
CA ILE A 64 11.41 -3.85 16.70
C ILE A 64 10.96 -3.25 18.02
N GLU A 65 11.05 -1.94 18.11
CA GLU A 65 10.53 -1.18 19.25
C GLU A 65 9.14 -0.65 18.92
N ILE A 66 8.19 -0.89 19.83
CA ILE A 66 6.81 -0.39 19.76
C ILE A 66 6.44 0.16 21.12
N GLY A 67 6.09 1.46 21.18
CA GLY A 67 5.71 2.11 22.44
C GLY A 67 6.82 2.06 23.51
N GLY A 68 8.09 2.08 23.12
CA GLY A 68 9.23 1.94 24.04
C GLY A 68 9.51 0.52 24.51
N ILE A 69 8.83 -0.49 23.94
CA ILE A 69 9.00 -1.91 24.30
C ILE A 69 9.64 -2.66 23.12
N ASP A 70 10.77 -3.30 23.37
CA ASP A 70 11.41 -4.20 22.41
C ASP A 70 10.62 -5.49 22.24
N GLN A 71 10.25 -5.81 21.01
CA GLN A 71 9.53 -7.02 20.66
C GLN A 71 10.22 -7.79 19.55
N SER A 72 10.13 -9.12 19.61
CA SER A 72 10.57 -9.98 18.52
C SER A 72 9.39 -10.23 17.59
N ALA A 73 9.61 -10.05 16.29
CA ALA A 73 8.60 -10.27 15.27
C ALA A 73 9.21 -10.94 14.04
N THR A 74 8.39 -11.58 13.24
CA THR A 74 8.78 -12.05 11.91
C THR A 74 8.42 -11.01 10.88
N LYS A 75 9.41 -10.50 10.17
CA LYS A 75 9.23 -9.54 9.09
C LYS A 75 8.88 -10.26 7.80
N ILE A 76 7.86 -9.77 7.13
CA ILE A 76 7.43 -10.26 5.82
C ILE A 76 7.29 -9.08 4.84
N SER A 77 7.35 -9.39 3.55
CA SER A 77 7.04 -8.46 2.48
C SER A 77 5.87 -8.99 1.67
N LEU A 78 4.84 -8.18 1.48
CA LEU A 78 3.72 -8.46 0.58
C LEU A 78 3.94 -7.68 -0.71
N ASN A 79 3.89 -8.38 -1.84
CA ASN A 79 4.04 -7.79 -3.17
C ASN A 79 2.74 -7.96 -3.95
N PHE A 80 2.16 -6.85 -4.35
CA PHE A 80 0.96 -6.80 -5.16
C PHE A 80 1.13 -5.80 -6.30
N LYS A 81 1.06 -6.26 -7.55
CA LYS A 81 1.20 -5.42 -8.75
C LYS A 81 2.44 -4.50 -8.75
N GLY A 82 3.56 -4.99 -8.25
CA GLY A 82 4.80 -4.22 -8.16
C GLY A 82 4.90 -3.25 -6.96
N VAL A 83 3.86 -3.22 -6.13
CA VAL A 83 3.88 -2.47 -4.88
C VAL A 83 4.24 -3.42 -3.74
N SER A 84 5.21 -3.03 -2.92
CA SER A 84 5.63 -3.79 -1.75
C SER A 84 5.17 -3.11 -0.46
N GLN A 85 4.64 -3.91 0.44
CA GLN A 85 4.29 -3.55 1.81
C GLN A 85 5.05 -4.44 2.78
N LEU A 86 5.58 -3.88 3.85
CA LEU A 86 6.23 -4.65 4.92
C LEU A 86 5.26 -4.85 6.08
N ALA A 87 5.31 -6.02 6.70
CA ALA A 87 4.59 -6.29 7.93
C ALA A 87 5.47 -7.05 8.93
N TRP A 88 5.18 -6.88 10.20
CA TRP A 88 5.84 -7.57 11.31
C TRP A 88 4.80 -8.33 12.11
N ILE A 89 4.94 -9.64 12.12
CA ILE A 89 4.06 -10.57 12.81
C ILE A 89 4.68 -10.93 14.16
N GLY A 90 3.96 -10.65 15.22
CA GLY A 90 4.35 -10.97 16.58
C GLY A 90 4.24 -12.47 16.88
N LYS A 91 4.67 -12.86 18.08
CA LYS A 91 4.67 -14.26 18.53
C LYS A 91 3.29 -14.91 18.58
N ASP A 92 2.26 -14.08 18.82
CA ASP A 92 0.87 -14.54 18.92
C ASP A 92 0.15 -14.60 17.57
N GLY A 93 0.90 -14.37 16.46
CA GLY A 93 0.35 -14.32 15.11
C GLY A 93 -0.32 -12.98 14.75
N ASP A 94 -0.31 -12.02 15.65
CA ASP A 94 -0.86 -10.69 15.39
C ASP A 94 0.08 -9.84 14.55
N VAL A 95 -0.46 -9.07 13.63
CA VAL A 95 0.30 -8.02 12.95
C VAL A 95 0.51 -6.86 13.90
N ILE A 96 1.76 -6.62 14.30
CA ILE A 96 2.12 -5.58 15.28
C ILE A 96 2.58 -4.28 14.63
N LYS A 97 3.06 -4.36 13.38
CA LYS A 97 3.44 -3.19 12.58
C LYS A 97 3.28 -3.47 11.10
N GLU A 98 2.86 -2.47 10.37
CA GLU A 98 2.88 -2.45 8.90
C GLU A 98 3.56 -1.17 8.40
N LYS A 99 4.22 -1.25 7.27
CA LYS A 99 4.76 -0.10 6.55
C LYS A 99 4.41 -0.22 5.08
N GLY A 100 3.51 0.64 4.63
CA GLY A 100 2.98 0.66 3.27
C GLY A 100 3.58 1.74 2.40
N LEU A 101 2.81 2.09 1.38
CA LEU A 101 3.12 3.18 0.45
C LEU A 101 3.27 4.52 1.18
N LEU A 102 4.00 5.43 0.58
CA LEU A 102 4.23 6.79 1.08
C LEU A 102 4.91 6.84 2.47
N GLY A 103 5.48 5.72 2.94
CA GLY A 103 6.10 5.67 4.25
C GLY A 103 5.11 5.61 5.42
N ILE A 104 3.81 5.47 5.15
CA ILE A 104 2.79 5.34 6.19
C ILE A 104 3.03 4.05 6.95
N SER A 105 3.07 4.16 8.28
CA SER A 105 3.18 3.02 9.17
C SER A 105 1.94 2.90 10.04
N LEU A 106 1.42 1.69 10.16
CA LEU A 106 0.39 1.30 11.11
C LEU A 106 1.06 0.52 12.22
N ILE A 107 0.75 0.84 13.46
CA ILE A 107 1.32 0.21 14.65
C ILE A 107 0.18 -0.24 15.54
N LYS A 108 0.21 -1.51 15.98
CA LYS A 108 -0.74 -2.03 16.93
C LYS A 108 -0.53 -1.33 18.28
N THR A 109 -1.59 -0.72 18.79
CA THR A 109 -1.58 -0.01 20.08
C THR A 109 -2.90 -0.23 20.79
N ASP A 110 -2.99 0.16 22.05
CA ASP A 110 -4.26 0.14 22.76
C ASP A 110 -5.14 1.35 22.40
N ARG A 111 -6.40 1.31 22.81
CA ARG A 111 -7.37 2.37 22.52
C ARG A 111 -6.99 3.72 23.12
N THR A 112 -6.40 3.72 24.31
CA THR A 112 -6.04 4.94 25.02
C THR A 112 -4.94 5.67 24.27
N ASP A 113 -3.90 4.95 23.90
CA ASP A 113 -2.76 5.50 23.15
C ASP A 113 -3.17 5.92 21.74
N ALA A 114 -4.03 5.15 21.07
CA ALA A 114 -4.54 5.50 19.75
C ALA A 114 -5.34 6.83 19.77
N LEU A 115 -6.00 7.16 20.87
CA LEU A 115 -6.79 8.38 21.02
C LEU A 115 -5.99 9.57 21.56
N ASN A 116 -4.91 9.33 22.30
CA ASN A 116 -4.10 10.38 22.92
C ASN A 116 -3.39 11.31 21.93
N GLY A 117 -3.19 10.87 20.69
CA GLY A 117 -2.56 11.66 19.62
C GLY A 117 -3.54 12.34 18.67
N LEU A 118 -4.85 12.11 18.83
CA LEU A 118 -5.87 12.69 17.97
C LEU A 118 -6.12 14.15 18.33
N SER A 119 -5.39 15.06 17.75
CA SER A 119 -5.74 16.48 17.75
C SER A 119 -6.78 16.70 16.65
N LEU A 120 -7.97 17.18 17.02
CA LEU A 120 -9.03 17.57 16.07
C LEU A 120 -8.61 18.72 15.11
N GLN A 121 -7.41 19.27 15.30
CA GLN A 121 -6.84 20.33 14.46
C GLN A 121 -5.90 19.82 13.37
N SER A 122 -5.50 18.56 13.40
CA SER A 122 -4.61 17.98 12.38
C SER A 122 -5.38 17.18 11.34
N SER A 123 -6.29 17.82 10.62
CA SER A 123 -6.70 17.32 9.30
C SER A 123 -5.58 17.57 8.29
N GLN A 124 -4.39 17.04 8.53
CA GLN A 124 -3.44 16.95 7.44
C GLN A 124 -3.98 15.91 6.47
N ASP A 125 -4.58 16.41 5.40
CA ASP A 125 -4.99 15.60 4.28
C ASP A 125 -3.79 14.76 3.80
N LEU A 126 -4.02 13.47 3.56
CA LEU A 126 -2.99 12.56 3.02
C LEU A 126 -2.38 13.11 1.72
N THR A 127 -3.14 13.88 0.95
CA THR A 127 -2.64 14.59 -0.23
C THR A 127 -1.60 15.63 0.13
N THR A 128 -1.77 16.35 1.23
CA THR A 128 -0.77 17.31 1.72
C THR A 128 0.49 16.62 2.23
N PHE A 129 0.32 15.49 2.92
CA PHE A 129 1.46 14.69 3.41
C PHE A 129 2.26 14.06 2.25
N ALA A 130 1.58 13.61 1.20
CA ALA A 130 2.17 13.01 0.01
C ALA A 130 2.62 14.06 -1.03
N SER A 131 2.31 15.34 -0.81
CA SER A 131 2.65 16.39 -1.76
C SER A 131 4.14 16.74 -1.69
N VAL A 132 4.73 16.93 -2.87
CA VAL A 132 6.06 17.50 -3.01
C VAL A 132 5.90 19.01 -3.15
N ALA A 133 6.60 19.77 -2.31
CA ALA A 133 6.53 21.22 -2.38
C ALA A 133 6.95 21.72 -3.78
N SER A 134 6.11 22.51 -4.41
CA SER A 134 6.45 23.17 -5.68
C SER A 134 7.45 24.29 -5.43
N ASN A 135 8.41 24.45 -6.32
CA ASN A 135 9.31 25.60 -6.32
C ASN A 135 8.66 26.87 -6.90
N VAL A 136 7.41 26.77 -7.36
CA VAL A 136 6.65 27.87 -7.96
C VAL A 136 5.23 27.87 -7.40
N GLN A 137 4.72 29.04 -7.06
CA GLN A 137 3.32 29.23 -6.71
C GLN A 137 2.51 29.43 -7.99
N LEU A 138 1.49 28.62 -8.21
CA LEU A 138 0.58 28.72 -9.36
C LEU A 138 -0.60 29.60 -8.97
N GLU A 139 -0.66 30.84 -9.46
CA GLU A 139 -1.71 31.81 -9.10
C GLU A 139 -3.10 31.45 -9.64
N ASN A 140 -3.19 30.72 -10.75
CA ASN A 140 -4.46 30.35 -11.37
C ASN A 140 -4.38 28.93 -11.95
N ALA A 141 -4.36 27.93 -11.06
CA ALA A 141 -4.20 26.52 -11.43
C ALA A 141 -5.32 26.02 -12.35
N ASP A 142 -6.55 26.50 -12.18
CA ASP A 142 -7.72 26.08 -12.96
C ASP A 142 -7.68 26.57 -14.43
N ALA A 143 -6.94 27.62 -14.71
CA ALA A 143 -6.77 28.17 -16.07
C ALA A 143 -5.62 27.52 -16.85
N LEU A 144 -4.83 26.66 -16.22
CA LEU A 144 -3.68 26.03 -16.86
C LEU A 144 -4.12 25.02 -17.91
N LYS A 145 -3.64 25.20 -19.13
CA LYS A 145 -3.83 24.23 -20.22
C LYS A 145 -2.67 23.21 -20.31
N VAL A 146 -1.50 23.62 -19.87
CA VAL A 146 -0.28 22.79 -19.88
C VAL A 146 0.53 23.08 -18.63
N LEU A 147 0.92 22.03 -17.91
CA LEU A 147 1.87 22.08 -16.81
C LEU A 147 3.09 21.21 -17.19
N ARG A 148 4.27 21.79 -17.08
CA ARG A 148 5.54 21.06 -17.25
C ARG A 148 6.24 20.98 -15.90
N VAL A 149 6.58 19.75 -15.49
CA VAL A 149 7.23 19.48 -14.21
C VAL A 149 8.54 18.74 -14.49
N ARG A 150 9.63 19.17 -13.88
CA ARG A 150 10.89 18.40 -13.85
C ARG A 150 10.88 17.56 -12.57
N LEU A 151 11.11 16.28 -12.72
CA LEU A 151 11.25 15.34 -11.61
C LEU A 151 12.72 14.92 -11.52
N GLU A 152 13.29 14.97 -10.33
CA GLU A 152 14.68 14.58 -10.07
C GLU A 152 14.73 13.56 -8.93
N GLY A 153 15.71 12.65 -8.96
CA GLY A 153 15.94 11.68 -7.89
C GLY A 153 14.96 10.51 -7.84
N ILE A 154 14.23 10.25 -8.92
CA ILE A 154 13.25 9.16 -9.00
C ILE A 154 13.72 8.14 -10.06
N PRO A 155 13.64 6.83 -9.78
CA PRO A 155 13.87 5.80 -10.79
C PRO A 155 12.68 5.75 -11.76
N PHE A 156 12.80 6.46 -12.88
CA PHE A 156 11.72 6.61 -13.88
C PHE A 156 11.29 5.30 -14.52
N GLU A 157 12.20 4.33 -14.64
CA GLU A 157 11.96 3.02 -15.27
C GLU A 157 10.85 2.21 -14.59
N LYS A 158 10.56 2.53 -13.33
CA LYS A 158 9.52 1.86 -12.54
C LYS A 158 8.17 2.56 -12.54
N LEU A 159 8.06 3.71 -13.20
CA LEU A 159 6.86 4.52 -13.18
C LEU A 159 6.22 4.59 -14.56
N GLN A 160 4.93 4.26 -14.66
CA GLN A 160 4.14 4.48 -15.87
C GLN A 160 3.66 5.94 -15.91
N LEU A 161 4.53 6.85 -16.32
CA LEU A 161 4.25 8.29 -16.40
C LEU A 161 3.73 8.74 -17.76
N HIS A 162 3.53 7.81 -18.70
CA HIS A 162 3.04 8.10 -20.05
C HIS A 162 1.61 7.57 -20.20
N GLY A 163 0.67 8.44 -20.55
CA GLY A 163 -0.72 8.06 -20.81
C GLY A 163 -1.75 9.10 -20.37
N GLY A 164 -2.97 8.98 -20.87
CA GLY A 164 -4.04 9.92 -20.60
C GLY A 164 -3.72 11.35 -21.04
N ARG A 165 -3.67 12.28 -20.09
CA ARG A 165 -3.35 13.70 -20.32
C ARG A 165 -1.91 14.06 -19.99
N GLN A 166 -1.05 13.10 -19.72
CA GLN A 166 0.36 13.33 -19.37
C GLN A 166 1.31 12.62 -20.34
N SER A 167 2.45 13.23 -20.59
CA SER A 167 3.54 12.65 -21.36
C SER A 167 4.87 12.86 -20.63
N LEU A 168 5.69 11.82 -20.57
CA LEU A 168 7.06 11.90 -20.10
C LEU A 168 7.96 12.18 -21.29
N ASN A 169 8.76 13.24 -21.19
CA ASN A 169 9.85 13.51 -22.12
C ASN A 169 11.16 13.34 -21.35
N GLU A 170 11.93 12.33 -21.68
CA GLU A 170 13.29 12.19 -21.16
C GLU A 170 14.17 13.25 -21.86
N GLN A 171 14.65 14.21 -21.07
CA GLN A 171 15.76 15.05 -21.49
C GLN A 171 17.03 14.48 -20.86
N VAL A 172 17.90 13.97 -21.69
CA VAL A 172 19.27 13.59 -21.36
C VAL A 172 20.08 14.85 -21.01
#